data_ec5a92e7fa2e08c4ecd83a78a7c0c786
#
_entry.id   ec5a92e7fa2e08c4ecd83a78a7c0c786
#
_cell.length_a   1.000
_cell.length_b   1.000
_cell.length_c   1.000
_cell.angle_alpha   90.00
_cell.angle_beta   90.00
_cell.angle_gamma   90.00
#
_symmetry.space_group_name_H-M   'P 1'
#
loop_
_entity.id
_entity.type
_entity.pdbx_description
1 polymer ?
#
loop_
_entity_poly.entity_id
_entity_poly.type
_entity_poly.pdbx_seq_one_letter_code
_entity_poly.pdbx_strand_id
1 'polypeptide(L)'
;MTPTLSLAICTHNPRADFLERTLQSLQKQTLPMDQWELLLVDNASSNGVSDTMDLAWHPNARVVKEARIGLTMARLRAIEETTTPYLVYADDDNELAPDYLATMVRLAQQHPTLGVIGAGRIVPDFEETPDPALSPYLLMLALRSEEGPHWSNDPMDEAIPWGCGMMIRREVASHYHSSLAKDPAKQGLDRTGDSLDSCGDEQFSLVACDLGLGKGIFVDLYLTHLIGKQRVQKEYLLRLAEAHAFSKAMLLHMHGGSVRELRPQASWTKFFGHMLRLQVGMVFMEGTRLWDRRSRPLLDREFDDARRQGVERFHRTVNG
;
A
#
# COMPACT_ATOMS: atom_id res chain seq x y z
N MET A 1 -4.03 31.02 -0.38
CA MET A 1 -3.01 30.49 0.57
C MET A 1 -2.21 29.44 -0.16
N THR A 2 -0.98 29.18 0.25
CA THR A 2 -0.22 28.04 -0.34
C THR A 2 -0.79 26.74 0.25
N PRO A 3 -1.12 25.73 -0.57
CA PRO A 3 -1.58 24.44 -0.08
C PRO A 3 -0.58 23.80 0.90
N THR A 4 -1.08 23.13 1.93
CA THR A 4 -0.26 22.42 2.92
C THR A 4 -0.09 20.96 2.56
N LEU A 5 -0.97 20.44 1.69
CA LEU A 5 -1.04 19.02 1.32
C LEU A 5 -1.24 18.90 -0.20
N SER A 6 -0.50 17.98 -0.83
CA SER A 6 -0.80 17.48 -2.16
C SER A 6 -1.40 16.07 -2.04
N LEU A 7 -2.52 15.82 -2.70
CA LEU A 7 -3.03 14.47 -2.89
C LEU A 7 -2.72 14.03 -4.32
N ALA A 8 -2.02 12.91 -4.46
CA ALA A 8 -1.66 12.33 -5.76
C ALA A 8 -2.39 10.99 -5.97
N ILE A 9 -3.13 10.88 -7.06
CA ILE A 9 -3.65 9.62 -7.59
C ILE A 9 -2.72 9.17 -8.70
N CYS A 10 -2.02 8.04 -8.48
CA CYS A 10 -1.18 7.41 -9.49
C CYS A 10 -1.97 6.28 -10.16
N THR A 11 -2.25 6.41 -11.45
CA THR A 11 -3.15 5.48 -12.15
C THR A 11 -2.59 4.98 -13.47
N HIS A 12 -2.92 3.72 -13.81
CA HIS A 12 -2.63 3.09 -15.10
C HIS A 12 -3.85 2.30 -15.56
N ASN A 13 -4.49 2.73 -16.65
CA ASN A 13 -5.70 2.10 -17.18
C ASN A 13 -6.79 1.88 -16.10
N PRO A 14 -7.18 2.93 -15.35
CA PRO A 14 -8.14 2.76 -14.27
C PRO A 14 -9.48 2.24 -14.75
N ARG A 15 -10.19 1.56 -13.87
CA ARG A 15 -11.63 1.33 -14.04
C ARG A 15 -12.34 2.67 -13.86
N ALA A 16 -13.09 3.08 -14.87
CA ALA A 16 -13.76 4.38 -14.87
C ALA A 16 -14.74 4.56 -13.71
N ASP A 17 -15.49 3.51 -13.37
CA ASP A 17 -16.44 3.50 -12.25
C ASP A 17 -15.74 3.61 -10.88
N PHE A 18 -14.58 2.99 -10.69
CA PHE A 18 -13.81 3.07 -9.45
C PHE A 18 -13.16 4.44 -9.30
N LEU A 19 -12.48 4.93 -10.34
CA LEU A 19 -11.88 6.26 -10.33
C LEU A 19 -12.93 7.35 -10.09
N GLU A 20 -14.13 7.25 -10.70
CA GLU A 20 -15.23 8.18 -10.46
C GLU A 20 -15.63 8.20 -8.96
N ARG A 21 -15.81 7.03 -8.34
CA ARG A 21 -16.12 6.90 -6.91
C ARG A 21 -15.02 7.50 -6.04
N THR A 22 -13.75 7.24 -6.37
CA THR A 22 -12.59 7.84 -5.69
C THR A 22 -12.68 9.37 -5.76
N LEU A 23 -12.86 9.95 -6.94
CA LEU A 23 -12.97 11.41 -7.11
C LEU A 23 -14.20 12.00 -6.39
N GLN A 24 -15.33 11.32 -6.41
CA GLN A 24 -16.53 11.73 -5.65
C GLN A 24 -16.27 11.73 -4.13
N SER A 25 -15.44 10.84 -3.60
CA SER A 25 -15.04 10.85 -2.20
C SER A 25 -14.15 12.06 -1.87
N LEU A 26 -13.31 12.47 -2.81
CA LEU A 26 -12.46 13.65 -2.68
C LEU A 26 -13.25 14.96 -2.72
N GLN A 27 -14.32 15.03 -3.52
CA GLN A 27 -15.22 16.18 -3.53
C GLN A 27 -15.91 16.42 -2.18
N LYS A 28 -16.04 15.38 -1.37
CA LYS A 28 -16.68 15.42 -0.05
C LYS A 28 -15.70 15.73 1.10
N GLN A 29 -14.41 15.98 0.80
CA GLN A 29 -13.43 16.23 1.85
C GLN A 29 -13.75 17.53 2.60
N THR A 30 -13.64 17.49 3.94
CA THR A 30 -13.90 18.61 4.83
C THR A 30 -12.74 19.59 4.92
N LEU A 31 -11.52 19.19 4.51
CA LEU A 31 -10.40 20.10 4.40
C LEU A 31 -10.69 21.10 3.29
N PRO A 32 -10.64 22.44 3.55
CA PRO A 32 -10.91 23.46 2.54
C PRO A 32 -10.05 23.28 1.28
N MET A 33 -10.65 23.40 0.10
CA MET A 33 -9.99 23.13 -1.20
C MET A 33 -8.79 24.05 -1.48
N ASP A 34 -8.69 25.20 -0.85
CA ASP A 34 -7.52 26.09 -0.95
C ASP A 34 -6.33 25.64 -0.09
N GLN A 35 -6.52 24.64 0.80
CA GLN A 35 -5.48 24.08 1.65
C GLN A 35 -4.82 22.84 1.07
N TRP A 36 -5.32 22.30 -0.04
CA TRP A 36 -4.73 21.15 -0.70
C TRP A 36 -4.77 21.27 -2.23
N GLU A 37 -3.97 20.50 -2.91
CA GLU A 37 -3.99 20.34 -4.37
C GLU A 37 -4.23 18.89 -4.74
N LEU A 38 -4.84 18.67 -5.90
CA LEU A 38 -5.10 17.37 -6.47
C LEU A 38 -4.22 17.14 -7.71
N LEU A 39 -3.42 16.08 -7.70
CA LEU A 39 -2.62 15.67 -8.83
C LEU A 39 -3.07 14.28 -9.30
N LEU A 40 -3.57 14.16 -10.53
CA LEU A 40 -3.75 12.89 -11.20
C LEU A 40 -2.52 12.61 -12.06
N VAL A 41 -1.78 11.54 -11.74
CA VAL A 41 -0.63 11.07 -12.54
C VAL A 41 -1.10 9.91 -13.42
N ASP A 42 -1.26 10.18 -14.71
CA ASP A 42 -1.57 9.17 -15.72
C ASP A 42 -0.27 8.45 -16.12
N ASN A 43 -0.09 7.24 -15.64
CA ASN A 43 1.10 6.42 -15.88
C ASN A 43 0.94 5.59 -17.16
N ALA A 44 1.14 6.21 -18.31
CA ALA A 44 1.11 5.56 -19.63
C ALA A 44 -0.19 4.78 -19.89
N SER A 45 -1.35 5.32 -19.51
CA SER A 45 -2.65 4.70 -19.81
C SER A 45 -2.94 4.72 -21.31
N SER A 46 -3.55 3.66 -21.79
CA SER A 46 -4.03 3.53 -23.18
C SER A 46 -5.51 3.87 -23.36
N ASN A 47 -6.24 4.05 -22.25
CA ASN A 47 -7.70 4.31 -22.25
C ASN A 47 -8.07 5.80 -22.32
N GLY A 48 -7.09 6.71 -22.48
CA GLY A 48 -7.33 8.15 -22.64
C GLY A 48 -7.79 8.86 -21.36
N VAL A 49 -7.52 8.31 -20.17
CA VAL A 49 -7.95 8.89 -18.89
C VAL A 49 -7.51 10.34 -18.73
N SER A 50 -6.28 10.67 -19.09
CA SER A 50 -5.74 12.04 -18.99
C SER A 50 -6.46 13.08 -19.86
N ASP A 51 -7.09 12.66 -20.96
CA ASP A 51 -7.75 13.53 -21.92
C ASP A 51 -9.26 13.66 -21.63
N THR A 52 -9.81 12.75 -20.83
CA THR A 52 -11.26 12.67 -20.55
C THR A 52 -11.63 13.07 -19.12
N MET A 53 -10.63 13.18 -18.21
CA MET A 53 -10.90 13.44 -16.81
C MET A 53 -11.24 14.90 -16.55
N ASP A 54 -12.42 15.15 -15.99
CA ASP A 54 -12.83 16.47 -15.54
C ASP A 54 -12.51 16.67 -14.05
N LEU A 55 -11.53 17.52 -13.77
CA LEU A 55 -11.12 17.92 -12.43
C LEU A 55 -11.47 19.41 -12.12
N ALA A 56 -12.29 20.07 -12.96
CA ALA A 56 -12.63 21.50 -12.82
C ALA A 56 -13.35 21.84 -11.50
N TRP A 57 -13.87 20.85 -10.80
CA TRP A 57 -14.48 21.01 -9.48
C TRP A 57 -13.46 21.40 -8.39
N HIS A 58 -12.14 21.14 -8.62
CA HIS A 58 -11.10 21.50 -7.65
C HIS A 58 -10.18 22.58 -8.22
N PRO A 59 -10.08 23.76 -7.59
CA PRO A 59 -9.37 24.92 -8.16
C PRO A 59 -7.86 24.71 -8.32
N ASN A 60 -7.28 23.79 -7.55
CA ASN A 60 -5.85 23.45 -7.58
C ASN A 60 -5.64 22.01 -8.11
N ALA A 61 -6.47 21.55 -9.04
CA ALA A 61 -6.29 20.24 -9.64
C ALA A 61 -5.52 20.31 -10.96
N ARG A 62 -4.75 19.26 -11.26
CA ARG A 62 -4.11 19.07 -12.55
C ARG A 62 -3.86 17.60 -12.87
N VAL A 63 -3.77 17.30 -14.15
CA VAL A 63 -3.38 15.99 -14.69
C VAL A 63 -1.98 16.10 -15.25
N VAL A 64 -1.13 15.12 -14.96
CA VAL A 64 0.21 14.98 -15.55
C VAL A 64 0.41 13.59 -16.11
N LYS A 65 1.20 13.48 -17.19
CA LYS A 65 1.52 12.19 -17.82
C LYS A 65 2.91 11.73 -17.39
N GLU A 66 3.03 10.45 -17.05
CA GLU A 66 4.29 9.76 -16.84
C GLU A 66 4.40 8.61 -17.85
N ALA A 67 5.34 8.73 -18.79
CA ALA A 67 5.50 7.78 -19.88
C ALA A 67 6.21 6.47 -19.48
N ARG A 68 7.03 6.52 -18.43
CA ARG A 68 7.70 5.32 -17.90
C ARG A 68 6.71 4.50 -17.09
N ILE A 69 6.34 3.32 -17.60
CA ILE A 69 5.36 2.46 -16.95
C ILE A 69 5.89 1.95 -15.60
N GLY A 70 5.04 1.96 -14.57
CA GLY A 70 5.31 1.45 -13.22
C GLY A 70 4.87 2.42 -12.13
N LEU A 71 4.31 1.87 -11.04
CA LEU A 71 3.78 2.67 -9.94
C LEU A 71 4.86 3.53 -9.27
N THR A 72 6.09 3.00 -9.13
CA THR A 72 7.24 3.77 -8.64
C THR A 72 7.49 5.00 -9.52
N MET A 73 7.40 4.88 -10.86
CA MET A 73 7.61 6.00 -11.76
C MET A 73 6.53 7.07 -11.60
N ALA A 74 5.28 6.65 -11.45
CA ALA A 74 4.18 7.57 -11.20
C ALA A 74 4.34 8.29 -9.85
N ARG A 75 4.77 7.59 -8.80
CA ARG A 75 5.04 8.16 -7.47
C ARG A 75 6.21 9.16 -7.51
N LEU A 76 7.30 8.86 -8.23
CA LEU A 76 8.39 9.79 -8.44
C LEU A 76 7.93 11.05 -9.19
N ARG A 77 7.10 10.88 -10.23
CA ARG A 77 6.52 12.01 -10.94
C ARG A 77 5.66 12.88 -10.01
N ALA A 78 4.87 12.30 -9.12
CA ALA A 78 4.11 13.05 -8.12
C ALA A 78 5.01 13.85 -7.17
N ILE A 79 6.16 13.28 -6.76
CA ILE A 79 7.15 13.99 -5.93
C ILE A 79 7.74 15.20 -6.68
N GLU A 80 8.08 15.03 -7.97
CA GLU A 80 8.63 16.09 -8.82
C GLU A 80 7.65 17.24 -9.06
N GLU A 81 6.37 16.92 -9.21
CA GLU A 81 5.30 17.87 -9.54
C GLU A 81 4.74 18.63 -8.34
N THR A 82 5.07 18.24 -7.11
CA THR A 82 4.51 18.81 -5.89
C THR A 82 5.59 19.38 -4.98
N THR A 83 5.24 20.42 -4.21
CA THR A 83 6.19 21.07 -3.29
C THR A 83 5.64 21.27 -1.88
N THR A 84 4.41 20.80 -1.61
CA THR A 84 3.76 20.96 -0.31
C THR A 84 4.50 20.20 0.80
N PRO A 85 4.34 20.58 2.06
CA PRO A 85 4.95 19.87 3.21
C PRO A 85 4.55 18.42 3.32
N TYR A 86 3.34 18.06 2.89
CA TYR A 86 2.78 16.71 2.95
C TYR A 86 2.32 16.26 1.58
N LEU A 87 2.71 15.06 1.19
CA LEU A 87 2.24 14.37 -0.01
C LEU A 87 1.45 13.13 0.41
N VAL A 88 0.18 13.06 0.02
CA VAL A 88 -0.69 11.90 0.24
C VAL A 88 -0.84 11.13 -1.07
N TYR A 89 -0.63 9.82 -1.04
CA TYR A 89 -0.99 8.94 -2.13
C TYR A 89 -2.36 8.31 -1.88
N ALA A 90 -3.19 8.27 -2.89
CA ALA A 90 -4.41 7.48 -2.93
C ALA A 90 -4.41 6.67 -4.23
N ASP A 91 -4.92 5.43 -4.18
CA ASP A 91 -5.10 4.63 -5.39
C ASP A 91 -6.42 5.02 -6.07
N ASP A 92 -6.57 4.68 -7.33
CA ASP A 92 -7.76 5.00 -8.15
C ASP A 92 -8.99 4.13 -7.81
N ASP A 93 -8.87 3.28 -6.78
CA ASP A 93 -9.89 2.42 -6.20
C ASP A 93 -10.09 2.66 -4.69
N ASN A 94 -9.78 3.87 -4.20
CA ASN A 94 -9.91 4.21 -2.78
C ASN A 94 -10.95 5.31 -2.54
N GLU A 95 -11.99 5.03 -1.77
CA GLU A 95 -12.91 6.06 -1.25
C GLU A 95 -12.43 6.52 0.13
N LEU A 96 -11.93 7.74 0.20
CA LEU A 96 -11.48 8.34 1.46
C LEU A 96 -12.68 8.83 2.29
N ALA A 97 -12.63 8.62 3.62
CA ALA A 97 -13.62 9.21 4.52
C ALA A 97 -13.67 10.74 4.37
N PRO A 98 -14.83 11.40 4.58
CA PRO A 98 -14.97 12.84 4.32
C PRO A 98 -14.00 13.73 5.11
N ASP A 99 -13.54 13.30 6.26
CA ASP A 99 -12.59 14.03 7.11
C ASP A 99 -11.14 13.52 6.98
N TYR A 100 -10.86 12.66 6.00
CA TYR A 100 -9.57 11.96 5.85
C TYR A 100 -8.40 12.96 5.76
N LEU A 101 -8.48 13.93 4.85
CA LEU A 101 -7.40 14.90 4.63
C LEU A 101 -7.23 15.84 5.83
N ALA A 102 -8.33 16.29 6.44
CA ALA A 102 -8.28 17.11 7.65
C ALA A 102 -7.65 16.36 8.82
N THR A 103 -8.03 15.09 9.01
CA THR A 103 -7.45 14.19 10.01
C THR A 103 -5.97 13.95 9.74
N MET A 104 -5.58 13.74 8.49
CA MET A 104 -4.18 13.54 8.10
C MET A 104 -3.31 14.76 8.47
N VAL A 105 -3.76 15.97 8.14
CA VAL A 105 -3.04 17.21 8.50
C VAL A 105 -2.93 17.35 10.02
N ARG A 106 -4.01 17.09 10.76
CA ARG A 106 -4.02 17.12 12.22
C ARG A 106 -3.00 16.13 12.81
N LEU A 107 -3.01 14.89 12.36
CA LEU A 107 -2.09 13.85 12.83
C LEU A 107 -0.63 14.20 12.49
N ALA A 108 -0.35 14.69 11.28
CA ALA A 108 0.98 15.12 10.89
C ALA A 108 1.53 16.25 11.76
N GLN A 109 0.66 17.16 12.23
CA GLN A 109 1.02 18.23 13.16
C GLN A 109 1.21 17.72 14.60
N GLN A 110 0.37 16.80 15.05
CA GLN A 110 0.45 16.20 16.40
C GLN A 110 1.65 15.27 16.56
N HIS A 111 2.10 14.63 15.46
CA HIS A 111 3.22 13.68 15.44
C HIS A 111 4.35 14.18 14.51
N PRO A 112 5.05 15.27 14.87
CA PRO A 112 6.06 15.89 13.99
C PRO A 112 7.26 14.98 13.70
N THR A 113 7.48 13.95 14.52
CA THR A 113 8.56 12.98 14.35
C THR A 113 8.19 11.79 13.45
N LEU A 114 6.96 11.70 12.96
CA LEU A 114 6.57 10.67 11.99
C LEU A 114 6.78 11.17 10.57
N GLY A 115 7.61 10.48 9.80
CA GLY A 115 7.88 10.74 8.39
C GLY A 115 6.80 10.20 7.45
N VAL A 116 6.14 9.11 7.87
CA VAL A 116 5.10 8.42 7.10
C VAL A 116 3.90 8.11 8.01
N ILE A 117 2.70 8.42 7.54
CA ILE A 117 1.44 8.15 8.27
C ILE A 117 0.44 7.48 7.31
N GLY A 118 -0.27 6.45 7.77
CA GLY A 118 -1.27 5.75 6.98
C GLY A 118 -2.50 5.32 7.74
N ALA A 119 -3.47 4.79 6.99
CA ALA A 119 -4.74 4.35 7.51
C ALA A 119 -4.61 3.11 8.40
N GLY A 120 -5.21 3.16 9.58
CA GLY A 120 -5.42 2.02 10.47
C GLY A 120 -6.71 1.25 10.16
N ARG A 121 -7.59 1.80 9.30
CA ARG A 121 -8.86 1.16 8.91
C ARG A 121 -9.04 1.25 7.40
N ILE A 122 -8.89 0.10 6.72
CA ILE A 122 -9.07 -0.05 5.28
C ILE A 122 -10.06 -1.20 5.10
N VAL A 123 -11.31 -0.86 4.77
CA VAL A 123 -12.38 -1.84 4.64
C VAL A 123 -12.67 -2.14 3.16
N PRO A 124 -13.04 -3.37 2.81
CA PRO A 124 -13.36 -3.70 1.43
C PRO A 124 -14.77 -3.26 1.05
N ASP A 125 -14.93 -2.86 -0.22
CA ASP A 125 -16.18 -2.93 -0.95
C ASP A 125 -15.98 -3.92 -2.10
N PHE A 126 -16.46 -5.14 -1.92
CA PHE A 126 -16.29 -6.23 -2.89
C PHE A 126 -17.35 -6.15 -3.98
N GLU A 127 -16.92 -6.11 -5.24
CA GLU A 127 -17.82 -6.22 -6.41
C GLU A 127 -18.54 -7.60 -6.45
N GLU A 128 -17.89 -8.64 -5.91
CA GLU A 128 -18.41 -10.00 -5.78
C GLU A 128 -18.03 -10.55 -4.41
N THR A 129 -18.97 -11.19 -3.73
CA THR A 129 -18.70 -11.83 -2.43
C THR A 129 -17.61 -12.90 -2.58
N PRO A 130 -16.48 -12.79 -1.86
CA PRO A 130 -15.42 -13.80 -1.91
C PRO A 130 -15.88 -15.16 -1.40
N ASP A 131 -15.28 -16.23 -1.92
CA ASP A 131 -15.44 -17.56 -1.33
C ASP A 131 -14.97 -17.53 0.13
N PRO A 132 -15.80 -17.97 1.10
CA PRO A 132 -15.42 -18.02 2.51
C PRO A 132 -14.12 -18.77 2.80
N ALA A 133 -13.76 -19.76 2.00
CA ALA A 133 -12.51 -20.49 2.12
C ALA A 133 -11.27 -19.58 1.87
N LEU A 134 -11.43 -18.50 1.11
CA LEU A 134 -10.36 -17.54 0.80
C LEU A 134 -10.22 -16.43 1.85
N SER A 135 -11.13 -16.33 2.84
CA SER A 135 -11.11 -15.29 3.88
C SER A 135 -9.73 -15.07 4.52
N PRO A 136 -8.93 -16.12 4.85
CA PRO A 136 -7.61 -15.94 5.44
C PRO A 136 -6.60 -15.19 4.56
N TYR A 137 -6.85 -15.15 3.26
CA TYR A 137 -5.92 -14.57 2.27
C TYR A 137 -6.33 -13.19 1.78
N LEU A 138 -7.57 -12.74 2.11
CA LEU A 138 -8.09 -11.45 1.65
C LEU A 138 -7.33 -10.24 2.21
N LEU A 139 -6.65 -10.39 3.36
CA LEU A 139 -5.82 -9.31 3.92
C LEU A 139 -4.67 -8.89 2.98
N MET A 140 -4.23 -9.79 2.08
CA MET A 140 -3.25 -9.44 1.05
C MET A 140 -3.76 -8.38 0.06
N LEU A 141 -5.07 -8.12 0.05
CA LEU A 141 -5.71 -7.05 -0.73
C LEU A 141 -5.63 -5.68 -0.03
N ALA A 142 -4.62 -5.45 0.78
CA ALA A 142 -4.43 -4.22 1.56
C ALA A 142 -5.63 -3.90 2.46
N LEU A 143 -6.18 -4.91 3.15
CA LEU A 143 -7.26 -4.75 4.12
C LEU A 143 -6.70 -4.69 5.54
N ARG A 144 -7.17 -3.71 6.34
CA ARG A 144 -6.68 -3.48 7.69
C ARG A 144 -7.80 -3.01 8.62
N SER A 145 -7.76 -3.46 9.87
CA SER A 145 -8.62 -2.96 10.95
C SER A 145 -7.86 -3.04 12.26
N GLU A 146 -7.21 -1.95 12.62
CA GLU A 146 -6.48 -1.82 13.88
C GLU A 146 -7.42 -1.46 15.03
N GLU A 147 -7.07 -1.86 16.26
CA GLU A 147 -7.81 -1.50 17.48
C GLU A 147 -7.42 -0.12 18.02
N GLY A 148 -6.20 0.34 17.72
CA GLY A 148 -5.64 1.63 18.15
C GLY A 148 -4.50 2.08 17.25
N PRO A 149 -3.99 3.31 17.46
CA PRO A 149 -2.85 3.80 16.71
C PRO A 149 -1.58 3.01 17.10
N HIS A 150 -0.74 2.78 16.10
CA HIS A 150 0.55 2.12 16.27
C HIS A 150 1.62 2.88 15.48
N TRP A 151 2.73 3.24 16.13
CA TRP A 151 3.84 3.92 15.48
C TRP A 151 5.19 3.46 16.06
N SER A 152 6.21 3.52 15.23
CA SER A 152 7.56 3.11 15.59
C SER A 152 8.62 3.80 14.71
N ASN A 153 9.84 3.94 15.20
CA ASN A 153 11.02 4.28 14.40
C ASN A 153 11.91 3.06 14.12
N ASP A 154 11.52 1.89 14.58
CA ASP A 154 12.18 0.64 14.22
C ASP A 154 11.77 0.24 12.78
N PRO A 155 12.74 0.11 11.84
CA PRO A 155 12.45 -0.31 10.46
C PRO A 155 11.77 -1.69 10.39
N MET A 156 11.99 -2.57 11.35
CA MET A 156 11.43 -3.93 11.38
C MET A 156 10.05 -4.03 12.05
N ASP A 157 9.58 -2.94 12.67
CA ASP A 157 8.26 -2.89 13.30
C ASP A 157 7.12 -2.94 12.26
N GLU A 158 5.99 -3.53 12.66
CA GLU A 158 4.82 -3.76 11.81
C GLU A 158 3.95 -2.49 11.57
N ALA A 159 4.29 -1.34 12.17
CA ALA A 159 3.62 -0.05 11.96
C ALA A 159 3.89 0.51 10.55
N ILE A 160 3.61 -0.26 9.51
CA ILE A 160 3.92 0.08 8.12
C ILE A 160 2.66 0.67 7.46
N PRO A 161 2.64 1.97 7.12
CA PRO A 161 1.61 2.54 6.25
C PRO A 161 1.64 1.88 4.87
N TRP A 162 0.46 1.56 4.33
CA TRP A 162 0.33 1.06 2.97
C TRP A 162 0.02 2.19 2.01
N GLY A 163 0.33 2.03 0.72
CA GLY A 163 0.23 3.04 -0.32
C GLY A 163 -1.13 3.71 -0.45
N CYS A 164 -2.21 2.97 -0.13
CA CYS A 164 -3.58 3.48 -0.15
C CYS A 164 -3.82 4.49 1.01
N GLY A 165 -3.92 5.76 0.68
CA GLY A 165 -4.13 6.85 1.65
C GLY A 165 -2.89 7.22 2.48
N MET A 166 -1.69 6.84 2.06
CA MET A 166 -0.44 7.09 2.78
C MET A 166 0.04 8.52 2.60
N MET A 167 0.36 9.21 3.70
CA MET A 167 1.06 10.50 3.70
C MET A 167 2.56 10.30 3.92
N ILE A 168 3.35 11.03 3.16
CA ILE A 168 4.79 11.19 3.37
C ILE A 168 5.16 12.66 3.58
N ARG A 169 6.10 12.95 4.49
CA ARG A 169 6.67 14.28 4.62
C ARG A 169 7.57 14.60 3.44
N ARG A 170 7.65 15.87 3.08
CA ARG A 170 8.47 16.34 1.96
C ARG A 170 9.93 15.90 2.06
N GLU A 171 10.51 15.91 3.25
CA GLU A 171 11.89 15.45 3.46
C GLU A 171 12.07 13.96 3.13
N VAL A 172 11.12 13.10 3.51
CA VAL A 172 11.11 11.67 3.16
C VAL A 172 10.95 11.50 1.67
N ALA A 173 9.99 12.21 1.05
CA ALA A 173 9.77 12.19 -0.40
C ALA A 173 11.03 12.58 -1.19
N SER A 174 11.70 13.67 -0.79
CA SER A 174 12.91 14.17 -1.43
C SER A 174 14.09 13.20 -1.28
N HIS A 175 14.23 12.58 -0.11
CA HIS A 175 15.28 11.60 0.14
C HIS A 175 15.03 10.31 -0.66
N TYR A 176 13.79 9.82 -0.66
CA TYR A 176 13.37 8.68 -1.48
C TYR A 176 13.68 8.90 -2.96
N HIS A 177 13.24 10.03 -3.53
CA HIS A 177 13.52 10.41 -4.92
C HIS A 177 15.02 10.39 -5.22
N SER A 178 15.82 11.03 -4.35
CA SER A 178 17.28 11.11 -4.54
C SER A 178 17.96 9.73 -4.43
N SER A 179 17.47 8.85 -3.57
CA SER A 179 18.01 7.50 -3.38
C SER A 179 17.77 6.61 -4.59
N LEU A 180 16.57 6.67 -5.18
CA LEU A 180 16.22 5.90 -6.37
C LEU A 180 16.94 6.41 -7.64
N ALA A 181 17.22 7.71 -7.73
CA ALA A 181 18.02 8.26 -8.81
C ALA A 181 19.46 7.74 -8.78
N LYS A 182 20.01 7.45 -7.60
CA LYS A 182 21.37 6.90 -7.43
C LYS A 182 21.43 5.38 -7.63
N ASP A 183 20.35 4.67 -7.44
CA ASP A 183 20.30 3.21 -7.52
C ASP A 183 19.01 2.76 -8.26
N PRO A 184 19.07 2.71 -9.60
CA PRO A 184 17.91 2.29 -10.40
C PRO A 184 17.40 0.87 -10.09
N ALA A 185 18.23 -0.01 -9.52
CA ALA A 185 17.77 -1.36 -9.13
C ALA A 185 16.68 -1.33 -8.07
N LYS A 186 16.63 -0.26 -7.26
CA LYS A 186 15.58 -0.04 -6.24
C LYS A 186 14.24 0.38 -6.83
N GLN A 187 14.16 0.70 -8.11
CA GLN A 187 12.91 1.13 -8.78
C GLN A 187 11.97 -0.03 -9.11
N GLY A 188 12.42 -1.29 -8.99
CA GLY A 188 11.69 -2.48 -9.40
C GLY A 188 10.77 -3.11 -8.34
N LEU A 189 10.51 -2.45 -7.21
CA LEU A 189 9.74 -3.03 -6.10
C LEU A 189 8.23 -2.79 -6.16
N ASP A 190 7.71 -2.12 -7.19
CA ASP A 190 6.27 -1.86 -7.32
C ASP A 190 5.71 -2.47 -8.61
N ARG A 191 4.38 -2.39 -8.72
CA ARG A 191 3.63 -2.87 -9.87
C ARG A 191 4.13 -2.24 -11.16
N THR A 192 4.45 -3.07 -12.14
CA THR A 192 4.85 -2.65 -13.49
C THR A 192 4.19 -3.57 -14.51
N GLY A 193 3.32 -3.05 -15.37
CA GLY A 193 2.53 -3.85 -16.28
C GLY A 193 1.65 -4.86 -15.54
N ASP A 194 1.76 -6.14 -15.89
CA ASP A 194 1.00 -7.25 -15.29
C ASP A 194 1.61 -7.79 -13.98
N SER A 195 2.75 -7.23 -13.53
CA SER A 195 3.38 -7.63 -12.27
C SER A 195 2.53 -7.21 -11.07
N LEU A 196 2.41 -8.11 -10.08
CA LEU A 196 1.81 -7.84 -8.78
C LEU A 196 2.86 -7.54 -7.71
N ASP A 197 4.10 -7.27 -8.10
CA ASP A 197 5.17 -6.90 -7.18
C ASP A 197 4.77 -5.65 -6.38
N SER A 198 5.30 -5.51 -5.16
CA SER A 198 4.87 -4.51 -4.17
C SER A 198 6.05 -4.09 -3.28
N CYS A 199 5.77 -3.54 -2.10
CA CYS A 199 6.74 -3.04 -1.12
C CYS A 199 7.36 -1.66 -1.43
N GLY A 200 6.94 -0.95 -2.47
CA GLY A 200 7.38 0.43 -2.68
C GLY A 200 6.90 1.39 -1.60
N ASP A 201 5.76 1.10 -0.96
CA ASP A 201 5.27 1.81 0.22
C ASP A 201 6.12 1.52 1.48
N GLU A 202 6.58 0.29 1.66
CA GLU A 202 7.52 -0.04 2.74
C GLU A 202 8.85 0.70 2.59
N GLN A 203 9.31 0.98 1.36
CA GLN A 203 10.53 1.77 1.13
C GLN A 203 10.42 3.18 1.71
N PHE A 204 9.27 3.85 1.62
CA PHE A 204 9.07 5.15 2.27
C PHE A 204 9.20 5.06 3.80
N SER A 205 8.68 3.99 4.39
CA SER A 205 8.80 3.72 5.81
C SER A 205 10.26 3.51 6.24
N LEU A 206 11.05 2.77 5.46
CA LEU A 206 12.48 2.57 5.71
C LEU A 206 13.26 3.87 5.57
N VAL A 207 13.00 4.66 4.51
CA VAL A 207 13.60 5.98 4.33
C VAL A 207 13.30 6.93 5.49
N ALA A 208 12.07 6.90 6.02
CA ALA A 208 11.73 7.69 7.20
C ALA A 208 12.57 7.28 8.41
N CYS A 209 12.71 5.98 8.67
CA CYS A 209 13.55 5.47 9.76
C CYS A 209 15.03 5.85 9.57
N ASP A 210 15.56 5.77 8.35
CA ASP A 210 16.95 6.17 8.01
C ASP A 210 17.21 7.65 8.29
N LEU A 211 16.17 8.49 8.16
CA LEU A 211 16.22 9.93 8.50
C LEU A 211 16.02 10.21 10.00
N GLY A 212 15.88 9.17 10.83
CA GLY A 212 15.61 9.31 12.26
C GLY A 212 14.16 9.67 12.58
N LEU A 213 13.26 9.59 11.58
CA LEU A 213 11.84 9.73 11.75
C LEU A 213 11.17 8.37 12.00
N GLY A 214 9.89 8.40 12.37
CA GLY A 214 9.09 7.21 12.52
C GLY A 214 8.07 7.03 11.40
N LYS A 215 7.37 5.91 11.49
CA LYS A 215 6.22 5.54 10.68
C LYS A 215 5.04 5.20 11.59
N GLY A 216 3.80 5.40 11.14
CA GLY A 216 2.64 5.14 11.99
C GLY A 216 1.34 4.91 11.23
N ILE A 217 0.48 4.11 11.84
CA ILE A 217 -0.87 3.81 11.38
C ILE A 217 -1.87 4.28 12.42
N PHE A 218 -2.97 4.92 11.97
CA PHE A 218 -3.94 5.56 12.84
C PHE A 218 -5.36 5.14 12.48
N VAL A 219 -6.11 4.68 13.48
CA VAL A 219 -7.51 4.23 13.32
C VAL A 219 -8.47 5.35 12.96
N ASP A 220 -8.08 6.60 13.20
CA ASP A 220 -8.82 7.81 12.80
C ASP A 220 -8.84 7.98 11.27
N LEU A 221 -7.88 7.40 10.57
CA LEU A 221 -7.80 7.38 9.12
C LEU A 221 -8.53 6.14 8.60
N TYR A 222 -9.63 6.40 7.90
CA TYR A 222 -10.52 5.38 7.37
C TYR A 222 -10.71 5.56 5.87
N LEU A 223 -10.64 4.49 5.13
CA LEU A 223 -10.97 4.46 3.71
C LEU A 223 -11.64 3.13 3.33
N THR A 224 -12.39 3.15 2.23
CA THR A 224 -12.94 1.97 1.57
C THR A 224 -12.10 1.64 0.34
N HIS A 225 -11.68 0.39 0.23
CA HIS A 225 -10.96 -0.14 -0.92
C HIS A 225 -11.94 -0.87 -1.83
N LEU A 226 -12.11 -0.39 -3.06
CA LEU A 226 -12.99 -0.95 -4.07
C LEU A 226 -12.30 -2.15 -4.71
N ILE A 227 -12.83 -3.34 -4.50
CA ILE A 227 -12.16 -4.58 -4.92
C ILE A 227 -12.96 -5.26 -6.02
N GLY A 228 -12.40 -5.22 -7.24
CA GLY A 228 -12.98 -5.87 -8.41
C GLY A 228 -13.04 -7.39 -8.27
N LYS A 229 -14.06 -8.01 -8.88
CA LYS A 229 -14.33 -9.46 -8.78
C LYS A 229 -13.16 -10.36 -9.14
N GLN A 230 -12.26 -9.92 -10.03
CA GLN A 230 -11.10 -10.72 -10.40
C GLN A 230 -10.09 -10.85 -9.26
N ARG A 231 -10.01 -9.83 -8.36
CA ARG A 231 -9.05 -9.81 -7.25
C ARG A 231 -9.41 -10.74 -6.10
N VAL A 232 -10.66 -11.20 -6.03
CA VAL A 232 -11.12 -12.16 -5.01
C VAL A 232 -11.07 -13.62 -5.50
N GLN A 233 -10.60 -13.87 -6.73
CA GLN A 233 -10.44 -15.21 -7.26
C GLN A 233 -9.17 -15.88 -6.73
N LYS A 234 -9.22 -17.21 -6.52
CA LYS A 234 -8.09 -17.98 -5.97
C LYS A 234 -6.80 -17.78 -6.78
N GLU A 235 -6.90 -17.82 -8.10
CA GLU A 235 -5.75 -17.69 -9.01
C GLU A 235 -5.06 -16.34 -8.86
N TYR A 236 -5.83 -15.26 -8.69
CA TYR A 236 -5.27 -13.93 -8.43
C TYR A 236 -4.55 -13.87 -7.08
N LEU A 237 -5.18 -14.40 -6.03
CA LEU A 237 -4.61 -14.40 -4.68
C LEU A 237 -3.34 -15.26 -4.59
N LEU A 238 -3.26 -16.36 -5.32
CA LEU A 238 -2.02 -17.17 -5.42
C LEU A 238 -0.88 -16.39 -6.09
N ARG A 239 -1.15 -15.72 -7.22
CA ARG A 239 -0.17 -14.83 -7.88
C ARG A 239 0.26 -13.70 -6.95
N LEU A 240 -0.67 -13.11 -6.20
CA LEU A 240 -0.39 -12.06 -5.23
C LEU A 240 0.51 -12.57 -4.09
N ALA A 241 0.27 -13.78 -3.59
CA ALA A 241 1.10 -14.41 -2.56
C ALA A 241 2.55 -14.65 -3.02
N GLU A 242 2.72 -15.10 -4.27
CA GLU A 242 4.03 -15.23 -4.91
C GLU A 242 4.74 -13.88 -4.99
N ALA A 243 4.06 -12.87 -5.55
CA ALA A 243 4.61 -11.54 -5.76
C ALA A 243 5.00 -10.86 -4.43
N HIS A 244 4.17 -10.96 -3.39
CA HIS A 244 4.49 -10.44 -2.06
C HIS A 244 5.74 -11.12 -1.48
N ALA A 245 5.88 -12.44 -1.61
CA ALA A 245 7.04 -13.17 -1.11
C ALA A 245 8.33 -12.77 -1.85
N PHE A 246 8.25 -12.60 -3.18
CA PHE A 246 9.34 -12.08 -3.99
C PHE A 246 9.74 -10.67 -3.57
N SER A 247 8.78 -9.75 -3.52
CA SER A 247 9.02 -8.33 -3.21
C SER A 247 9.59 -8.13 -1.81
N LYS A 248 9.10 -8.90 -0.83
CA LYS A 248 9.63 -8.84 0.54
C LYS A 248 11.07 -9.36 0.62
N ALA A 249 11.40 -10.42 -0.13
CA ALA A 249 12.77 -10.93 -0.22
C ALA A 249 13.71 -9.89 -0.87
N MET A 250 13.25 -9.23 -1.95
CA MET A 250 14.01 -8.16 -2.62
C MET A 250 14.23 -6.97 -1.68
N LEU A 251 13.19 -6.50 -0.98
CA LEU A 251 13.28 -5.39 -0.06
C LEU A 251 14.30 -5.66 1.06
N LEU A 252 14.25 -6.84 1.69
CA LEU A 252 15.21 -7.24 2.72
C LEU A 252 16.63 -7.30 2.16
N HIS A 253 16.83 -7.87 0.98
CA HIS A 253 18.13 -7.92 0.33
C HIS A 253 18.72 -6.52 0.08
N MET A 254 17.91 -5.60 -0.42
CA MET A 254 18.31 -4.21 -0.70
C MET A 254 18.72 -3.43 0.56
N HIS A 255 18.17 -3.79 1.71
CA HIS A 255 18.46 -3.17 3.00
C HIS A 255 19.44 -3.98 3.86
N GLY A 256 20.21 -4.91 3.26
CA GLY A 256 21.25 -5.68 3.94
C GLY A 256 20.73 -6.78 4.87
N GLY A 257 19.42 -7.05 4.86
CA GLY A 257 18.80 -8.12 5.62
C GLY A 257 19.03 -9.51 5.02
N SER A 258 18.95 -10.55 5.85
CA SER A 258 19.09 -11.93 5.40
C SER A 258 17.74 -12.54 5.03
N VAL A 259 17.61 -13.03 3.80
CA VAL A 259 16.42 -13.78 3.33
C VAL A 259 16.16 -15.06 4.17
N ARG A 260 17.16 -15.54 4.92
CA ARG A 260 16.99 -16.65 5.88
C ARG A 260 15.98 -16.32 7.00
N GLU A 261 15.77 -15.03 7.30
CA GLU A 261 14.77 -14.54 8.27
C GLU A 261 13.34 -14.65 7.74
N LEU A 262 13.16 -14.83 6.43
CA LEU A 262 11.86 -15.09 5.80
C LEU A 262 11.38 -16.55 5.92
N ARG A 263 12.10 -17.40 6.65
CA ARG A 263 11.52 -18.71 6.99
C ARG A 263 10.23 -18.47 7.75
N PRO A 264 9.14 -19.19 7.41
CA PRO A 264 7.88 -19.10 8.12
C PRO A 264 8.07 -19.63 9.54
N GLN A 265 8.66 -18.83 10.42
CA GLN A 265 8.76 -19.08 11.84
C GLN A 265 7.76 -18.17 12.54
N ALA A 266 6.79 -18.81 13.21
CA ALA A 266 6.03 -18.29 14.35
C ALA A 266 5.34 -16.89 14.22
N SER A 267 5.79 -15.97 13.37
CA SER A 267 5.17 -14.66 13.16
C SER A 267 3.78 -14.75 12.51
N TRP A 268 3.52 -15.81 11.79
CA TRP A 268 2.20 -16.08 11.20
C TRP A 268 1.14 -16.39 12.26
N THR A 269 1.52 -16.88 13.43
CA THR A 269 0.59 -17.05 14.55
C THR A 269 0.12 -15.71 15.12
N LYS A 270 0.94 -14.65 15.08
CA LYS A 270 0.52 -13.28 15.43
C LYS A 270 -0.36 -12.67 14.34
N PHE A 271 -0.02 -12.88 13.07
CA PHE A 271 -0.83 -12.46 11.93
C PHE A 271 -2.22 -13.17 11.93
N PHE A 272 -2.27 -14.48 12.18
CA PHE A 272 -3.51 -15.22 12.37
C PHE A 272 -4.24 -14.85 13.67
N GLY A 273 -3.53 -14.51 14.73
CA GLY A 273 -4.13 -14.03 15.98
C GLY A 273 -4.88 -12.71 15.80
N HIS A 274 -4.39 -11.82 14.94
CA HIS A 274 -5.06 -10.57 14.60
C HIS A 274 -6.32 -10.82 13.75
N MET A 275 -6.28 -11.79 12.84
CA MET A 275 -7.43 -12.22 12.03
C MET A 275 -8.55 -12.88 12.85
N LEU A 276 -8.21 -13.71 13.86
CA LEU A 276 -9.22 -14.35 14.71
C LEU A 276 -10.02 -13.34 15.55
N ARG A 277 -9.48 -12.13 15.75
CA ARG A 277 -10.20 -11.05 16.46
C ARG A 277 -11.22 -10.33 15.60
N LEU A 278 -11.13 -10.42 14.26
CA LEU A 278 -12.04 -9.73 13.33
C LEU A 278 -13.36 -10.47 13.10
N GLN A 279 -13.43 -11.77 13.32
CA GLN A 279 -14.70 -12.50 13.34
C GLN A 279 -14.60 -13.76 14.20
N VAL A 280 -15.50 -13.86 15.19
CA VAL A 280 -15.85 -15.02 15.98
C VAL A 280 -14.86 -15.35 17.11
N GLY A 281 -15.33 -15.07 18.32
CA GLY A 281 -14.82 -15.74 19.52
C GLY A 281 -14.95 -17.24 19.34
N MET A 282 -13.91 -17.90 19.71
CA MET A 282 -13.81 -19.18 20.37
C MET A 282 -12.73 -20.10 19.87
N VAL A 283 -12.15 -20.65 20.90
CA VAL A 283 -11.43 -21.91 21.10
C VAL A 283 -9.91 -21.80 21.00
N PHE A 284 -9.34 -21.54 22.18
CA PHE A 284 -8.01 -21.99 22.56
C PHE A 284 -7.83 -23.48 22.20
N MET A 285 -6.86 -23.80 21.41
CA MET A 285 -6.20 -25.10 21.48
C MET A 285 -4.71 -24.91 21.70
N GLU A 286 -4.28 -25.15 22.91
CA GLU A 286 -2.91 -25.47 23.26
C GLU A 286 -2.44 -26.69 22.46
N GLY A 287 -1.27 -26.58 21.87
CA GLY A 287 -0.62 -27.71 21.24
C GLY A 287 0.40 -27.30 20.23
N THR A 288 1.67 -27.07 20.69
CA THR A 288 2.84 -27.10 19.84
C THR A 288 2.99 -28.48 19.20
N ARG A 289 2.27 -28.72 18.10
CA ARG A 289 2.58 -29.82 17.19
C ARG A 289 3.20 -29.20 15.95
N LEU A 290 4.41 -29.62 15.63
CA LEU A 290 4.99 -29.57 14.29
C LEU A 290 3.96 -30.17 13.33
N TRP A 291 3.14 -29.32 12.72
CA TRP A 291 2.14 -29.78 11.76
C TRP A 291 2.89 -30.30 10.54
N ASP A 292 2.77 -31.61 10.31
CA ASP A 292 3.21 -32.21 9.08
C ASP A 292 2.49 -31.51 7.92
N ARG A 293 3.25 -31.03 6.93
CA ARG A 293 2.75 -30.35 5.73
C ARG A 293 1.60 -31.13 5.05
N ARG A 294 1.59 -32.47 5.19
CA ARG A 294 0.56 -33.35 4.61
C ARG A 294 -0.78 -33.26 5.33
N SER A 295 -0.82 -32.77 6.56
CA SER A 295 -2.06 -32.63 7.35
C SER A 295 -2.77 -31.30 7.15
N ARG A 296 -2.14 -30.32 6.46
CA ARG A 296 -2.74 -29.02 6.17
C ARG A 296 -3.78 -29.12 5.07
N PRO A 297 -4.84 -28.25 5.10
CA PRO A 297 -5.77 -28.13 3.98
C PRO A 297 -5.05 -27.92 2.64
N LEU A 298 -5.63 -28.43 1.57
CA LEU A 298 -5.04 -28.32 0.22
C LEU A 298 -4.79 -26.84 -0.15
N LEU A 299 -5.74 -25.98 0.15
CA LEU A 299 -5.66 -24.54 -0.13
C LEU A 299 -4.45 -23.88 0.55
N ASP A 300 -4.19 -24.18 1.83
CA ASP A 300 -3.04 -23.63 2.56
C ASP A 300 -1.71 -24.09 1.92
N ARG A 301 -1.67 -25.32 1.42
CA ARG A 301 -0.48 -25.85 0.71
C ARG A 301 -0.24 -25.13 -0.62
N GLU A 302 -1.31 -24.82 -1.37
CA GLU A 302 -1.22 -24.05 -2.61
C GLU A 302 -0.63 -22.64 -2.36
N PHE A 303 -1.09 -21.95 -1.31
CA PHE A 303 -0.54 -20.64 -0.93
C PHE A 303 0.90 -20.72 -0.41
N ASP A 304 1.26 -21.74 0.35
CA ASP A 304 2.64 -21.95 0.78
C ASP A 304 3.56 -22.25 -0.41
N ASP A 305 3.08 -22.98 -1.41
CA ASP A 305 3.83 -23.24 -2.64
C ASP A 305 3.99 -21.98 -3.48
N ALA A 306 2.96 -21.15 -3.60
CA ALA A 306 3.05 -19.86 -4.27
C ALA A 306 4.10 -18.93 -3.61
N ARG A 307 4.10 -18.81 -2.29
CA ARG A 307 5.11 -18.03 -1.55
C ARG A 307 6.52 -18.56 -1.75
N ARG A 308 6.70 -19.89 -1.78
CA ARG A 308 8.00 -20.50 -2.07
C ARG A 308 8.48 -20.15 -3.47
N GLN A 309 7.60 -20.21 -4.47
CA GLN A 309 7.93 -19.81 -5.84
C GLN A 309 8.40 -18.35 -5.90
N GLY A 310 7.80 -17.44 -5.12
CA GLY A 310 8.25 -16.06 -4.99
C GLY A 310 9.69 -15.95 -4.46
N VAL A 311 10.01 -16.68 -3.39
CA VAL A 311 11.39 -16.73 -2.86
C VAL A 311 12.37 -17.37 -3.85
N GLU A 312 11.98 -18.40 -4.57
CA GLU A 312 12.80 -19.01 -5.62
C GLU A 312 13.02 -18.06 -6.80
N ARG A 313 12.00 -17.28 -7.19
CA ARG A 313 12.10 -16.20 -8.18
C ARG A 313 13.14 -15.17 -7.74
N PHE A 314 13.10 -14.73 -6.47
CA PHE A 314 14.10 -13.85 -5.90
C PHE A 314 15.51 -14.42 -6.04
N HIS A 315 15.76 -15.65 -5.63
CA HIS A 315 17.09 -16.26 -5.74
C HIS A 315 17.60 -16.32 -7.18
N ARG A 316 16.74 -16.59 -8.16
CA ARG A 316 17.11 -16.55 -9.59
C ARG A 316 17.46 -15.13 -10.05
N THR A 317 16.75 -14.12 -9.55
CA THR A 317 16.97 -12.72 -9.93
C THR A 317 18.28 -12.16 -9.37
N VAL A 318 18.67 -12.56 -8.15
CA VAL A 318 19.86 -12.00 -7.47
C VAL A 318 21.14 -12.78 -7.80
N ASN A 319 21.04 -14.08 -8.15
CA ASN A 319 22.20 -14.94 -8.40
C ASN A 319 22.43 -15.24 -9.90
N GLY A 320 21.56 -14.78 -10.79
CA GLY A 320 21.68 -14.89 -12.25
C GLY A 320 22.21 -13.62 -12.84
#